data_e0d2aaa85d239be074d5886266803147
#
_entry.id   e0d2aaa85d239be074d5886266803147
#
_cell.length_a   1.000
_cell.length_b   1.000
_cell.length_c   1.000
_cell.angle_alpha   90.00
_cell.angle_beta   90.00
_cell.angle_gamma   90.00
#
_symmetry.space_group_name_H-M   'P 1'
#
loop_
_entity.id
_entity.type
_entity.pdbx_description
1 polymer ?
#
loop_
_entity_poly.entity_id
_entity_poly.type
_entity_poly.pdbx_seq_one_letter_code
_entity_poly.pdbx_strand_id
1 'polypeptide(L)'
;RCLVGSEMCIRDSDNFCGAEKETAAGMGVDPYYLMDQQAARSPIGCNRLLYLPYLMGERTPHLDPDCRGAFIGLSAMHTKYDMLRAVMEGVTYSQRDSVEVLKTMGVSIDGMLACGGGGSSKLWRQMLADTYNCAVRTVVSKEGPALGVAILAGVGAGLYPSVQEGCRRVIRLNAPQEPIEENVPKYEAFYRMYTKLYPALKDCYKALAAL
;
A
#
# COMPACT_ATOMS: atom_id res chain seq x y z
N ARG A 1 13.69 6.53 2.24
CA ARG A 1 12.92 6.17 1.05
C ARG A 1 11.96 5.07 1.45
N CYS A 2 10.73 5.45 1.57
CA CYS A 2 9.68 4.48 1.81
C CYS A 2 9.40 3.76 0.51
N LEU A 3 9.77 2.55 0.48
CA LEU A 3 8.95 1.38 0.26
C LEU A 3 8.12 1.39 -1.03
N VAL A 4 8.38 0.38 -1.76
CA VAL A 4 7.76 -0.22 -2.94
C VAL A 4 6.40 0.38 -3.38
N GLY A 5 5.48 0.69 -2.47
CA GLY A 5 4.18 1.24 -2.81
C GLY A 5 4.17 2.67 -3.36
N SER A 6 5.01 3.55 -2.84
CA SER A 6 5.04 4.96 -3.28
C SER A 6 5.74 5.12 -4.64
N GLU A 7 6.81 4.38 -4.90
CA GLU A 7 7.51 4.43 -6.19
C GLU A 7 6.63 3.94 -7.34
N MET A 8 5.77 2.96 -7.09
CA MET A 8 4.81 2.47 -8.10
C MET A 8 3.74 3.48 -8.42
N CYS A 9 3.11 4.08 -7.41
CA CYS A 9 2.12 5.12 -7.64
C CYS A 9 2.75 6.33 -8.34
N ILE A 10 3.98 6.70 -8.00
CA ILE A 10 4.72 7.79 -8.66
C ILE A 10 4.99 7.42 -10.12
N ARG A 11 5.57 6.24 -10.40
CA ARG A 11 5.83 5.79 -11.76
C ARG A 11 4.56 5.78 -12.62
N ASP A 12 3.48 5.21 -12.11
CA ASP A 12 2.25 5.09 -12.87
C ASP A 12 1.56 6.44 -13.06
N SER A 13 1.63 7.31 -12.06
CA SER A 13 1.16 8.68 -12.19
C SER A 13 1.97 9.47 -13.22
N ASP A 14 3.28 9.27 -13.26
CA ASP A 14 4.16 9.97 -14.20
C ASP A 14 3.99 9.51 -15.65
N ASN A 15 3.76 8.22 -15.85
CA ASN A 15 3.71 7.65 -17.19
C ASN A 15 2.28 7.51 -17.76
N PHE A 16 1.25 7.38 -16.91
CA PHE A 16 -0.10 7.09 -17.38
C PHE A 16 -1.16 8.11 -16.96
N CYS A 17 -0.83 9.06 -16.08
CA CYS A 17 -1.79 10.00 -15.50
C CYS A 17 -1.45 11.48 -15.79
N GLY A 18 -0.88 11.78 -16.95
CA GLY A 18 -0.55 13.14 -17.36
C GLY A 18 -1.77 14.08 -17.34
N ALA A 19 -2.89 13.64 -17.89
CA ALA A 19 -4.12 14.41 -17.93
C ALA A 19 -4.69 14.72 -16.53
N GLU A 20 -4.58 13.78 -15.60
CA GLU A 20 -4.98 13.99 -14.20
C GLU A 20 -4.06 15.01 -13.52
N LYS A 21 -2.76 14.98 -13.80
CA LYS A 21 -1.82 15.97 -13.26
C LYS A 21 -2.10 17.37 -13.76
N GLU A 22 -2.34 17.53 -15.06
CA GLU A 22 -2.70 18.80 -15.65
C GLU A 22 -4.03 19.33 -15.11
N THR A 23 -5.04 18.46 -15.01
CA THR A 23 -6.34 18.81 -14.45
C THR A 23 -6.21 19.22 -12.98
N ALA A 24 -5.47 18.45 -12.18
CA ALA A 24 -5.23 18.74 -10.76
C ALA A 24 -4.51 20.09 -10.57
N ALA A 25 -3.51 20.38 -11.41
CA ALA A 25 -2.80 21.65 -11.39
C ALA A 25 -3.74 22.83 -11.70
N GLY A 26 -4.64 22.68 -12.69
CA GLY A 26 -5.67 23.67 -13.01
C GLY A 26 -6.71 23.88 -11.90
N MET A 27 -6.99 22.84 -11.12
CA MET A 27 -7.92 22.87 -10.00
C MET A 27 -7.27 23.26 -8.65
N GLY A 28 -5.95 23.31 -8.56
CA GLY A 28 -5.23 23.57 -7.32
C GLY A 28 -5.35 22.44 -6.30
N VAL A 29 -5.52 21.17 -6.74
CA VAL A 29 -5.66 19.99 -5.90
C VAL A 29 -4.51 19.01 -6.11
N ASP A 30 -4.33 18.09 -5.15
CA ASP A 30 -3.37 17.01 -5.29
C ASP A 30 -3.80 16.04 -6.42
N PRO A 31 -2.93 15.72 -7.40
CA PRO A 31 -3.27 14.78 -8.47
C PRO A 31 -3.67 13.39 -7.95
N TYR A 32 -3.13 12.93 -6.84
CA TYR A 32 -3.54 11.66 -6.22
C TYR A 32 -4.99 11.67 -5.74
N TYR A 33 -5.54 12.83 -5.38
CA TYR A 33 -6.96 12.95 -5.06
C TYR A 33 -7.84 12.57 -6.26
N LEU A 34 -7.50 13.05 -7.48
CA LEU A 34 -8.25 12.70 -8.70
C LEU A 34 -8.10 11.22 -9.04
N MET A 35 -6.90 10.67 -8.88
CA MET A 35 -6.64 9.25 -9.12
C MET A 35 -7.43 8.36 -8.15
N ASP A 36 -7.53 8.74 -6.88
CA ASP A 36 -8.36 8.06 -5.89
C ASP A 36 -9.84 8.04 -6.30
N GLN A 37 -10.37 9.20 -6.77
CA GLN A 37 -11.75 9.28 -7.23
C GLN A 37 -12.01 8.40 -8.47
N GLN A 38 -11.02 8.26 -9.33
CA GLN A 38 -11.10 7.39 -10.50
C GLN A 38 -11.01 5.92 -10.10
N ALA A 39 -10.04 5.54 -9.25
CA ALA A 39 -9.89 4.19 -8.74
C ALA A 39 -11.13 3.72 -7.97
N ALA A 40 -11.82 4.63 -7.27
CA ALA A 40 -13.06 4.33 -6.55
C ALA A 40 -14.23 3.91 -7.47
N ARG A 41 -14.15 4.19 -8.77
CA ARG A 41 -15.17 3.76 -9.76
C ARG A 41 -15.07 2.29 -10.12
N SER A 42 -13.89 1.68 -9.94
CA SER A 42 -13.68 0.26 -10.18
C SER A 42 -14.13 -0.56 -8.96
N PRO A 43 -14.72 -1.73 -9.13
CA PRO A 43 -15.11 -2.61 -8.03
C PRO A 43 -13.88 -3.25 -7.36
N ILE A 44 -14.09 -3.83 -6.16
CA ILE A 44 -13.08 -4.67 -5.50
C ILE A 44 -12.67 -5.81 -6.45
N GLY A 45 -11.36 -6.02 -6.57
CA GLY A 45 -10.76 -7.00 -7.47
C GLY A 45 -10.74 -6.55 -8.93
N CYS A 46 -11.05 -5.27 -9.22
CA CYS A 46 -10.80 -4.61 -10.52
C CYS A 46 -11.28 -5.43 -11.71
N ASN A 47 -12.50 -6.02 -11.64
CA ASN A 47 -13.04 -6.90 -12.66
C ASN A 47 -12.14 -8.12 -12.97
N ARG A 48 -11.47 -8.66 -11.96
CA ARG A 48 -10.51 -9.79 -12.04
C ARG A 48 -9.14 -9.42 -12.61
N LEU A 49 -8.73 -8.17 -12.46
CA LEU A 49 -7.39 -7.71 -12.78
C LEU A 49 -6.53 -7.68 -11.51
N LEU A 50 -5.46 -8.45 -11.48
CA LEU A 50 -4.48 -8.46 -10.40
C LEU A 50 -3.18 -7.79 -10.85
N TYR A 51 -2.48 -7.17 -9.92
CA TYR A 51 -1.20 -6.52 -10.16
C TYR A 51 -0.14 -7.01 -9.17
N LEU A 52 1.01 -7.44 -9.71
CA LEU A 52 2.21 -7.73 -8.93
C LEU A 52 3.11 -6.50 -8.89
N PRO A 53 3.44 -5.98 -7.70
CA PRO A 53 4.13 -4.70 -7.56
C PRO A 53 5.65 -4.77 -7.60
N TYR A 54 6.27 -5.78 -8.14
CA TYR A 54 7.70 -6.09 -8.01
C TYR A 54 8.57 -5.38 -9.06
N LEU A 55 8.44 -4.04 -9.20
CA LEU A 55 9.09 -3.26 -10.27
C LEU A 55 10.62 -3.38 -10.28
N MET A 56 11.25 -3.46 -9.12
CA MET A 56 12.70 -3.52 -8.95
C MET A 56 13.12 -4.79 -8.19
N GLY A 57 12.41 -5.88 -8.41
CA GLY A 57 12.52 -7.06 -7.58
C GLY A 57 11.71 -6.98 -6.30
N GLU A 58 11.72 -8.04 -5.52
CA GLU A 58 11.02 -8.13 -4.24
C GLU A 58 11.99 -8.56 -3.14
N ARG A 59 11.97 -7.84 -2.02
CA ARG A 59 12.83 -8.13 -0.88
C ARG A 59 12.16 -9.02 0.16
N THR A 60 10.88 -8.78 0.42
CA THR A 60 10.14 -9.43 1.50
C THR A 60 8.69 -9.70 1.08
N PRO A 61 8.23 -10.95 1.06
CA PRO A 61 8.88 -12.15 1.60
C PRO A 61 9.71 -12.98 0.58
N HIS A 62 9.73 -12.65 -0.70
CA HIS A 62 10.24 -13.55 -1.74
C HIS A 62 11.75 -13.52 -1.91
N LEU A 63 12.42 -12.40 -1.56
CA LEU A 63 13.86 -12.17 -1.73
C LEU A 63 14.33 -12.55 -3.17
N ASP A 64 13.66 -11.98 -4.16
CA ASP A 64 13.89 -12.25 -5.57
C ASP A 64 14.19 -10.95 -6.34
N PRO A 65 15.46 -10.72 -6.74
CA PRO A 65 15.83 -9.51 -7.48
C PRO A 65 15.36 -9.54 -8.94
N ASP A 66 15.00 -10.70 -9.48
CA ASP A 66 14.65 -10.90 -10.88
C ASP A 66 13.16 -10.73 -11.16
N CYS A 67 12.30 -10.79 -10.13
CA CYS A 67 10.87 -10.58 -10.32
C CYS A 67 10.57 -9.15 -10.76
N ARG A 68 9.49 -9.00 -11.53
CA ARG A 68 9.05 -7.72 -12.10
C ARG A 68 7.56 -7.52 -11.91
N GLY A 69 7.13 -6.26 -12.05
CA GLY A 69 5.71 -5.92 -12.02
C GLY A 69 4.96 -6.57 -13.18
N ALA A 70 3.73 -7.03 -12.90
CA ALA A 70 2.89 -7.67 -13.90
C ALA A 70 1.41 -7.40 -13.64
N PHE A 71 0.66 -7.13 -14.72
CA PHE A 71 -0.81 -7.16 -14.70
C PHE A 71 -1.27 -8.54 -15.20
N ILE A 72 -2.11 -9.21 -14.42
CA ILE A 72 -2.65 -10.53 -14.73
C ILE A 72 -4.16 -10.46 -14.82
N GLY A 73 -4.73 -10.97 -15.93
CA GLY A 73 -6.17 -10.95 -16.17
C GLY A 73 -6.66 -9.76 -17.01
N LEU A 74 -5.75 -8.99 -17.62
CA LEU A 74 -6.13 -7.87 -18.47
C LEU A 74 -6.98 -8.33 -19.66
N SER A 75 -8.07 -7.64 -19.92
CA SER A 75 -9.00 -7.88 -21.02
C SER A 75 -9.51 -6.58 -21.64
N ALA A 76 -10.24 -6.67 -22.75
CA ALA A 76 -10.78 -5.49 -23.44
C ALA A 76 -11.82 -4.70 -22.64
N MET A 77 -12.35 -5.24 -21.56
CA MET A 77 -13.30 -4.53 -20.69
C MET A 77 -12.64 -3.61 -19.66
N HIS A 78 -11.35 -3.79 -19.40
CA HIS A 78 -10.66 -3.02 -18.37
C HIS A 78 -10.39 -1.60 -18.82
N THR A 79 -10.65 -0.68 -17.92
CA THR A 79 -10.39 0.75 -18.08
C THR A 79 -9.13 1.16 -17.29
N LYS A 80 -8.67 2.37 -17.51
CA LYS A 80 -7.62 3.00 -16.69
C LYS A 80 -7.97 2.98 -15.19
N TYR A 81 -9.25 3.10 -14.84
CA TYR A 81 -9.69 3.09 -13.45
C TYR A 81 -9.46 1.74 -12.77
N ASP A 82 -9.69 0.66 -13.53
CA ASP A 82 -9.40 -0.71 -13.07
C ASP A 82 -7.90 -0.90 -12.86
N MET A 83 -7.06 -0.38 -13.75
CA MET A 83 -5.60 -0.44 -13.63
C MET A 83 -5.09 0.34 -12.41
N LEU A 84 -5.58 1.57 -12.19
CA LEU A 84 -5.22 2.38 -11.03
C LEU A 84 -5.58 1.66 -9.72
N ARG A 85 -6.80 1.13 -9.65
CA ARG A 85 -7.23 0.37 -8.49
C ARG A 85 -6.44 -0.92 -8.31
N ALA A 86 -6.15 -1.66 -9.38
CA ALA A 86 -5.36 -2.88 -9.34
C ALA A 86 -3.95 -2.64 -8.78
N VAL A 87 -3.32 -1.51 -9.12
CA VAL A 87 -2.03 -1.11 -8.53
C VAL A 87 -2.15 -0.94 -7.02
N MET A 88 -3.17 -0.20 -6.53
CA MET A 88 -3.38 0.00 -5.09
C MET A 88 -3.67 -1.32 -4.37
N GLU A 89 -4.53 -2.17 -4.93
CA GLU A 89 -4.85 -3.49 -4.36
C GLU A 89 -3.63 -4.42 -4.38
N GLY A 90 -2.84 -4.44 -5.47
CA GLY A 90 -1.64 -5.27 -5.59
C GLY A 90 -0.58 -4.90 -4.57
N VAL A 91 -0.34 -3.60 -4.33
CA VAL A 91 0.53 -3.12 -3.25
C VAL A 91 0.01 -3.57 -1.89
N THR A 92 -1.30 -3.46 -1.67
CA THR A 92 -1.94 -3.88 -0.42
C THR A 92 -1.76 -5.38 -0.17
N TYR A 93 -1.90 -6.21 -1.21
CA TYR A 93 -1.68 -7.66 -1.11
C TYR A 93 -0.21 -8.01 -0.84
N SER A 94 0.73 -7.34 -1.50
CA SER A 94 2.17 -7.53 -1.26
C SER A 94 2.56 -7.17 0.18
N GLN A 95 2.02 -6.09 0.73
CA GLN A 95 2.22 -5.75 2.14
C GLN A 95 1.57 -6.79 3.07
N ARG A 96 0.42 -7.35 2.67
CA ARG A 96 -0.23 -8.42 3.43
C ARG A 96 0.63 -9.68 3.52
N ASP A 97 1.39 -10.04 2.49
CA ASP A 97 2.32 -11.17 2.57
C ASP A 97 3.29 -11.00 3.75
N SER A 98 3.83 -9.79 3.96
CA SER A 98 4.67 -9.51 5.12
C SER A 98 3.91 -9.59 6.45
N VAL A 99 2.66 -9.15 6.48
CA VAL A 99 1.77 -9.27 7.66
C VAL A 99 1.52 -10.74 8.00
N GLU A 100 1.26 -11.59 7.01
CA GLU A 100 1.05 -13.02 7.23
C GLU A 100 2.33 -13.70 7.75
N VAL A 101 3.52 -13.31 7.26
CA VAL A 101 4.79 -13.79 7.82
C VAL A 101 4.92 -13.42 9.31
N LEU A 102 4.61 -12.18 9.69
CA LEU A 102 4.62 -11.76 11.11
C LEU A 102 3.65 -12.58 11.95
N LYS A 103 2.46 -12.88 11.46
CA LYS A 103 1.49 -13.75 12.12
C LYS A 103 2.04 -15.17 12.36
N THR A 104 2.75 -15.75 11.38
CA THR A 104 3.39 -17.06 11.54
C THR A 104 4.49 -17.06 12.61
N MET A 105 5.09 -15.89 12.87
CA MET A 105 6.06 -15.68 13.97
C MET A 105 5.40 -15.45 15.33
N GLY A 106 4.07 -15.53 15.43
CA GLY A 106 3.31 -15.34 16.66
C GLY A 106 3.02 -13.88 17.03
N VAL A 107 3.22 -12.94 16.11
CA VAL A 107 2.89 -11.53 16.35
C VAL A 107 1.38 -11.33 16.20
N SER A 108 0.72 -10.88 17.27
CA SER A 108 -0.68 -10.42 17.21
C SER A 108 -0.74 -9.04 16.56
N ILE A 109 -1.67 -8.86 15.63
CA ILE A 109 -1.86 -7.59 14.93
C ILE A 109 -3.30 -7.13 15.15
N ASP A 110 -3.49 -6.25 16.12
CA ASP A 110 -4.81 -5.74 16.52
C ASP A 110 -5.16 -4.45 15.75
N GLY A 111 -4.19 -3.83 15.09
CA GLY A 111 -4.37 -2.64 14.29
C GLY A 111 -3.07 -2.19 13.63
N MET A 112 -3.18 -1.31 12.65
CA MET A 112 -2.06 -0.84 11.86
C MET A 112 -2.00 0.69 11.77
N LEU A 113 -0.80 1.21 11.62
CA LEU A 113 -0.56 2.62 11.32
C LEU A 113 -0.14 2.76 9.86
N ALA A 114 -0.97 3.43 9.06
CA ALA A 114 -0.63 3.81 7.70
C ALA A 114 0.14 5.14 7.71
N CYS A 115 1.32 5.12 7.10
CA CYS A 115 2.22 6.28 6.99
C CYS A 115 2.52 6.57 5.52
N GLY A 116 3.03 7.78 5.25
CA GLY A 116 3.39 8.20 3.89
C GLY A 116 2.20 8.58 3.02
N GLY A 117 2.44 8.73 1.72
CA GLY A 117 1.43 9.21 0.75
C GLY A 117 0.18 8.34 0.68
N GLY A 118 0.33 7.00 0.65
CA GLY A 118 -0.80 6.07 0.66
C GLY A 118 -1.67 6.19 1.90
N GLY A 119 -1.09 6.52 3.06
CA GLY A 119 -1.84 6.78 4.29
C GLY A 119 -2.75 8.02 4.21
N SER A 120 -2.51 8.94 3.28
CA SER A 120 -3.36 10.12 3.07
C SER A 120 -4.65 9.78 2.31
N SER A 121 -4.64 8.74 1.46
CA SER A 121 -5.80 8.30 0.70
C SER A 121 -6.82 7.61 1.59
N LYS A 122 -8.06 8.14 1.64
CA LYS A 122 -9.16 7.50 2.36
C LYS A 122 -9.55 6.17 1.72
N LEU A 123 -9.53 6.11 0.39
CA LEU A 123 -9.82 4.89 -0.36
C LEU A 123 -8.82 3.79 -0.01
N TRP A 124 -7.53 4.12 -0.03
CA TRP A 124 -6.49 3.13 0.24
C TRP A 124 -6.48 2.66 1.70
N ARG A 125 -6.71 3.58 2.66
CA ARG A 125 -6.88 3.16 4.07
C ARG A 125 -8.02 2.17 4.26
N GLN A 126 -9.14 2.36 3.52
CA GLN A 126 -10.23 1.38 3.56
C GLN A 126 -9.80 0.04 2.94
N MET A 127 -9.09 0.05 1.81
CA MET A 127 -8.55 -1.19 1.22
C MET A 127 -7.63 -1.93 2.19
N LEU A 128 -6.75 -1.19 2.90
CA LEU A 128 -5.87 -1.76 3.93
C LEU A 128 -6.68 -2.38 5.07
N ALA A 129 -7.68 -1.65 5.60
CA ALA A 129 -8.51 -2.14 6.69
C ALA A 129 -9.28 -3.41 6.29
N ASP A 130 -9.92 -3.39 5.12
CA ASP A 130 -10.70 -4.52 4.60
C ASP A 130 -9.82 -5.73 4.28
N THR A 131 -8.62 -5.50 3.71
CA THR A 131 -7.69 -6.57 3.32
C THR A 131 -7.02 -7.23 4.52
N TYR A 132 -6.68 -6.46 5.55
CA TYR A 132 -6.00 -6.98 6.75
C TYR A 132 -6.99 -7.38 7.85
N ASN A 133 -8.25 -7.05 7.68
CA ASN A 133 -9.32 -7.26 8.65
C ASN A 133 -8.95 -6.70 10.03
N CYS A 134 -8.44 -5.47 10.06
CA CYS A 134 -8.09 -4.76 11.29
C CYS A 134 -8.21 -3.24 11.12
N ALA A 135 -8.32 -2.53 12.24
CA ALA A 135 -8.39 -1.08 12.24
C ALA A 135 -7.10 -0.44 11.70
N VAL A 136 -7.22 0.47 10.75
CA VAL A 136 -6.10 1.25 10.20
C VAL A 136 -6.20 2.70 10.66
N ARG A 137 -5.15 3.20 11.28
CA ARG A 137 -5.05 4.59 11.75
C ARG A 137 -3.93 5.32 11.03
N THR A 138 -3.94 6.64 11.13
CA THR A 138 -2.84 7.51 10.71
C THR A 138 -2.41 8.39 11.85
N VAL A 139 -1.18 8.87 11.80
CA VAL A 139 -0.68 9.88 12.74
C VAL A 139 -1.10 11.26 12.24
N VAL A 140 -1.48 12.15 13.16
CA VAL A 140 -1.84 13.53 12.83
C VAL A 140 -0.69 14.29 12.21
N SER A 141 0.55 14.06 12.72
CA SER A 141 1.76 14.65 12.13
C SER A 141 2.09 13.98 10.80
N LYS A 142 2.46 14.80 9.80
CA LYS A 142 2.97 14.32 8.51
C LYS A 142 4.46 13.93 8.57
N GLU A 143 5.17 14.30 9.63
CA GLU A 143 6.61 14.16 9.81
C GLU A 143 6.98 12.85 10.56
N GLY A 144 6.68 11.70 9.97
CA GLY A 144 6.87 10.41 10.62
C GLY A 144 8.30 10.14 11.10
N PRO A 145 9.31 10.02 10.21
CA PRO A 145 10.69 9.75 10.60
C PRO A 145 11.32 10.87 11.41
N ALA A 146 11.12 12.14 11.04
CA ALA A 146 11.64 13.28 11.75
C ALA A 146 11.07 13.38 13.18
N LEU A 147 9.78 13.10 13.35
CA LEU A 147 9.15 13.03 14.67
C LEU A 147 9.76 11.92 15.54
N GLY A 148 10.03 10.77 14.96
CA GLY A 148 10.70 9.65 15.66
C GLY A 148 12.09 10.06 16.17
N VAL A 149 12.90 10.68 15.31
CA VAL A 149 14.24 11.18 15.70
C VAL A 149 14.12 12.26 16.79
N ALA A 150 13.15 13.17 16.68
CA ALA A 150 12.93 14.21 17.71
C ALA A 150 12.57 13.61 19.07
N ILE A 151 11.76 12.55 19.10
CA ILE A 151 11.43 11.83 20.34
C ILE A 151 12.69 11.19 20.94
N LEU A 152 13.50 10.50 20.12
CA LEU A 152 14.76 9.89 20.56
C LEU A 152 15.74 10.95 21.12
N ALA A 153 15.89 12.06 20.43
CA ALA A 153 16.72 13.19 20.90
C ALA A 153 16.20 13.75 22.23
N GLY A 154 14.88 13.88 22.38
CA GLY A 154 14.24 14.32 23.62
C GLY A 154 14.50 13.38 24.79
N VAL A 155 14.55 12.08 24.56
CA VAL A 155 14.95 11.10 25.60
C VAL A 155 16.43 11.28 25.94
N GLY A 156 17.30 11.39 24.94
CA GLY A 156 18.74 11.60 25.16
C GLY A 156 19.05 12.90 25.92
N ALA A 157 18.27 13.95 25.71
CA ALA A 157 18.37 15.23 26.43
C ALA A 157 17.65 15.24 27.78
N GLY A 158 17.04 14.13 28.22
CA GLY A 158 16.31 14.06 29.50
C GLY A 158 14.94 14.74 29.52
N LEU A 159 14.42 15.17 28.36
CA LEU A 159 13.08 15.77 28.24
C LEU A 159 11.95 14.73 28.47
N TYR A 160 12.21 13.50 28.05
CA TYR A 160 11.32 12.38 28.29
C TYR A 160 12.05 11.26 29.03
N PRO A 161 11.41 10.60 30.03
CA PRO A 161 12.05 9.53 30.81
C PRO A 161 12.25 8.24 29.99
N SER A 162 11.50 8.06 28.91
CA SER A 162 11.59 6.92 27.99
C SER A 162 11.00 7.24 26.63
N VAL A 163 11.32 6.42 25.63
CA VAL A 163 10.73 6.52 24.27
C VAL A 163 9.21 6.35 24.33
N GLN A 164 8.72 5.40 25.14
CA GLN A 164 7.29 5.14 25.31
C GLN A 164 6.55 6.38 25.83
N GLU A 165 7.13 7.06 26.82
CA GLU A 165 6.54 8.25 27.38
C GLU A 165 6.59 9.43 26.38
N GLY A 166 7.69 9.58 25.65
CA GLY A 166 7.80 10.55 24.56
C GLY A 166 6.74 10.32 23.50
N CYS A 167 6.56 9.06 23.06
CA CYS A 167 5.51 8.69 22.10
C CYS A 167 4.10 9.02 22.62
N ARG A 168 3.79 8.69 23.86
CA ARG A 168 2.46 8.99 24.47
C ARG A 168 2.16 10.48 24.50
N ARG A 169 3.17 11.32 24.76
CA ARG A 169 3.00 12.78 24.83
C ARG A 169 2.88 13.45 23.48
N VAL A 170 3.61 12.95 22.49
CA VAL A 170 3.76 13.63 21.20
C VAL A 170 2.85 13.07 20.12
N ILE A 171 2.70 11.74 20.05
CA ILE A 171 1.92 11.10 18.97
C ILE A 171 0.43 11.26 19.23
N ARG A 172 -0.26 11.79 18.22
CA ARG A 172 -1.72 11.84 18.17
C ARG A 172 -2.18 11.04 16.98
N LEU A 173 -3.15 10.16 17.19
CA LEU A 173 -3.73 9.31 16.16
C LEU A 173 -5.05 9.91 15.67
N ASN A 174 -5.30 9.81 14.38
CA ASN A 174 -6.60 10.07 13.80
C ASN A 174 -7.58 8.94 14.15
N ALA A 175 -8.87 9.18 13.91
CA ALA A 175 -9.90 8.16 14.05
C ALA A 175 -9.55 6.92 13.19
N PRO A 176 -9.82 5.71 13.67
CA PRO A 176 -9.57 4.50 12.92
C PRO A 176 -10.46 4.41 11.68
N GLN A 177 -9.93 3.81 10.63
CA GLN A 177 -10.69 3.26 9.53
C GLN A 177 -10.94 1.80 9.85
N GLU A 178 -12.18 1.46 10.19
CA GLU A 178 -12.56 0.08 10.52
C GLU A 178 -12.81 -0.72 9.23
N PRO A 179 -12.58 -2.04 9.25
CA PRO A 179 -12.92 -2.89 8.11
C PRO A 179 -14.43 -2.94 7.88
N ILE A 180 -14.83 -3.01 6.62
CA ILE A 180 -16.22 -3.26 6.21
C ILE A 180 -16.38 -4.76 6.08
N GLU A 181 -17.19 -5.36 6.96
CA GLU A 181 -17.38 -6.82 7.05
C GLU A 181 -17.72 -7.48 5.71
N GLU A 182 -18.54 -6.84 4.89
CA GLU A 182 -18.94 -7.35 3.57
C GLU A 182 -17.80 -7.36 2.53
N ASN A 183 -16.76 -6.55 2.74
CA ASN A 183 -15.63 -6.43 1.84
C ASN A 183 -14.53 -7.45 2.17
N VAL A 184 -14.36 -7.79 3.44
CA VAL A 184 -13.29 -8.69 3.91
C VAL A 184 -13.26 -10.00 3.13
N PRO A 185 -14.36 -10.76 2.95
CA PRO A 185 -14.34 -12.01 2.19
C PRO A 185 -14.03 -11.81 0.71
N LYS A 186 -14.37 -10.64 0.14
CA LYS A 186 -14.06 -10.32 -1.26
C LYS A 186 -12.54 -10.15 -1.43
N TYR A 187 -11.92 -9.32 -0.58
CA TYR A 187 -10.47 -9.13 -0.59
C TYR A 187 -9.71 -10.42 -0.28
N GLU A 188 -10.21 -11.24 0.64
CA GLU A 188 -9.63 -12.55 0.95
C GLU A 188 -9.60 -13.48 -0.28
N ALA A 189 -10.67 -13.51 -1.07
CA ALA A 189 -10.73 -14.33 -2.28
C ALA A 189 -9.68 -13.90 -3.32
N PHE A 190 -9.51 -12.58 -3.52
CA PHE A 190 -8.50 -12.05 -4.45
C PHE A 190 -7.07 -12.24 -3.90
N TYR A 191 -6.86 -12.05 -2.59
CA TYR A 191 -5.57 -12.30 -1.97
C TYR A 191 -5.12 -13.76 -2.12
N ARG A 192 -6.00 -14.72 -1.90
CA ARG A 192 -5.70 -16.16 -2.14
C ARG A 192 -5.30 -16.45 -3.59
N MET A 193 -5.83 -15.72 -4.55
CA MET A 193 -5.39 -15.84 -5.93
C MET A 193 -4.07 -15.14 -6.17
N TYR A 194 -3.87 -13.96 -5.57
CA TYR A 194 -2.63 -13.18 -5.62
C TYR A 194 -1.42 -14.00 -5.16
N THR A 195 -1.52 -14.72 -4.04
CA THR A 195 -0.41 -15.52 -3.49
C THR A 195 0.07 -16.65 -4.42
N LYS A 196 -0.74 -17.04 -5.40
CA LYS A 196 -0.37 -18.06 -6.40
C LYS A 196 0.43 -17.50 -7.58
N LEU A 197 0.40 -16.19 -7.79
CA LEU A 197 0.97 -15.57 -9.00
C LEU A 197 2.50 -15.57 -8.99
N TYR A 198 3.12 -15.17 -7.88
CA TYR A 198 4.57 -15.17 -7.81
C TYR A 198 5.19 -16.56 -8.04
N PRO A 199 4.74 -17.64 -7.36
CA PRO A 199 5.24 -18.98 -7.64
C PRO A 199 5.06 -19.41 -9.09
N ALA A 200 3.94 -19.06 -9.71
CA ALA A 200 3.65 -19.40 -11.10
C ALA A 200 4.55 -18.65 -12.12
N LEU A 201 5.01 -17.45 -11.78
CA LEU A 201 5.80 -16.59 -12.68
C LEU A 201 7.30 -16.63 -12.40
N LYS A 202 7.72 -17.21 -11.30
CA LYS A 202 9.12 -17.18 -10.82
C LYS A 202 10.13 -17.62 -11.88
N ASP A 203 9.87 -18.72 -12.55
CA ASP A 203 10.78 -19.25 -13.58
C ASP A 203 10.79 -18.38 -14.84
N CYS A 204 9.63 -17.75 -15.17
CA CYS A 204 9.55 -16.77 -16.25
C CYS A 204 10.40 -15.53 -15.94
N TYR A 205 10.41 -15.04 -14.71
CA TYR A 205 11.23 -13.90 -14.31
C TYR A 205 12.72 -14.19 -14.45
N LYS A 206 13.17 -15.37 -14.02
CA LYS A 206 14.57 -15.80 -14.19
C LYS A 206 14.96 -15.90 -15.66
N ALA A 207 14.09 -16.49 -16.48
CA ALA A 207 14.33 -16.59 -17.91
C ALA A 207 14.42 -15.20 -18.57
N LEU A 208 13.52 -14.27 -18.18
CA LEU A 208 13.52 -12.91 -18.69
C LEU A 208 14.77 -12.11 -18.27
N ALA A 209 15.26 -12.32 -17.05
CA ALA A 209 16.46 -11.67 -16.55
C ALA A 209 17.76 -12.15 -17.23
N ALA A 210 17.72 -13.32 -17.90
CA ALA A 210 18.83 -13.88 -18.62
C ALA A 210 18.93 -13.43 -20.09
N LEU A 211 17.90 -12.72 -20.61
CA LEU A 211 17.89 -12.11 -21.95
C LEU A 211 18.64 -10.78 -21.99
#